data_31ce00dc252ebf42aa736edf2baa3a16
#
_entry.id   31ce00dc252ebf42aa736edf2baa3a16
#
_cell.length_a   1.000
_cell.length_b   1.000
_cell.length_c   1.000
_cell.angle_alpha   90.00
_cell.angle_beta   90.00
_cell.angle_gamma   90.00
#
_symmetry.space_group_name_H-M   'P 1'
#
loop_
_entity.id
_entity.type
_entity.pdbx_description
1 polymer ?
#
loop_
_entity_poly.entity_id
_entity_poly.type
_entity_poly.pdbx_seq_one_letter_code
_entity_poly.pdbx_strand_id
1 'polypeptide(L)'
;MTLMTKFLGAVAATALSAGAALAEPALIFDLGGKFDKSFNEAAFGGAQRWAKETGNTFREIELQSEAQREQALRRFAEAGSNPIIMTGFAFGDALGQVAGDYPDTDFVIIDMVVDAPNVRSVVFNEHEGSYLVGMMAAMASKTNTVGFIGGMDIPLIRKFACGYAQGVKAANPDATVISNMTGTTPAAWNDPVKGSELTKAQISQGADVVYA
;
A
#
# COMPACT_ATOMS: atom_id res chain seq x y z
N MET A 1 -82.59 -13.52 20.57
CA MET A 1 -81.86 -13.50 19.27
C MET A 1 -80.66 -12.59 19.48
N THR A 2 -79.53 -13.19 19.77
CA THR A 2 -78.26 -12.44 20.09
C THR A 2 -77.26 -12.58 18.97
N LEU A 3 -77.01 -11.51 18.30
CA LEU A 3 -75.97 -11.44 17.19
C LEU A 3 -74.55 -11.33 17.81
N MET A 4 -73.81 -12.38 17.71
CA MET A 4 -72.32 -12.35 18.00
C MET A 4 -71.53 -11.88 16.79
N THR A 5 -71.00 -10.67 16.89
CA THR A 5 -70.11 -10.12 15.94
C THR A 5 -68.66 -10.59 16.24
N LYS A 6 -68.07 -11.39 15.32
CA LYS A 6 -66.68 -11.84 15.41
C LYS A 6 -65.78 -10.74 14.82
N PHE A 7 -64.95 -10.11 15.64
CA PHE A 7 -63.84 -9.29 15.18
C PHE A 7 -62.66 -10.20 14.83
N LEU A 8 -62.33 -10.30 13.56
CA LEU A 8 -61.04 -10.83 13.12
C LEU A 8 -60.01 -9.71 13.19
N GLY A 9 -59.11 -9.77 14.14
CA GLY A 9 -57.94 -8.91 14.20
C GLY A 9 -56.86 -9.42 13.20
N ALA A 10 -56.60 -8.67 12.14
CA ALA A 10 -55.47 -8.91 11.26
C ALA A 10 -54.20 -8.36 11.93
N VAL A 11 -53.34 -9.24 12.41
CA VAL A 11 -51.97 -8.89 12.84
C VAL A 11 -51.11 -8.76 11.58
N ALA A 12 -50.84 -7.54 11.18
CA ALA A 12 -49.84 -7.25 10.13
C ALA A 12 -48.45 -7.48 10.72
N ALA A 13 -47.81 -8.59 10.36
CA ALA A 13 -46.40 -8.82 10.64
C ALA A 13 -45.58 -7.96 9.69
N THR A 14 -45.12 -6.83 10.17
CA THR A 14 -44.06 -6.05 9.49
C THR A 14 -42.74 -6.81 9.60
N ALA A 15 -42.38 -7.54 8.54
CA ALA A 15 -41.04 -8.07 8.39
C ALA A 15 -40.05 -6.88 8.21
N LEU A 16 -39.36 -6.52 9.30
CA LEU A 16 -38.17 -5.69 9.17
C LEU A 16 -37.13 -6.53 8.43
N SER A 17 -36.99 -6.29 7.14
CA SER A 17 -35.78 -6.67 6.42
C SER A 17 -34.62 -5.86 7.00
N ALA A 18 -33.92 -6.42 7.98
CA ALA A 18 -32.61 -5.93 8.34
C ALA A 18 -31.71 -6.18 7.12
N GLY A 19 -31.61 -5.19 6.25
CA GLY A 19 -30.57 -5.17 5.24
C GLY A 19 -29.25 -5.28 6.01
N ALA A 20 -28.46 -6.32 5.73
CA ALA A 20 -27.12 -6.41 6.26
C ALA A 20 -26.39 -5.13 5.83
N ALA A 21 -26.19 -4.21 6.76
CA ALA A 21 -25.36 -3.05 6.53
C ALA A 21 -23.97 -3.62 6.24
N LEU A 22 -23.49 -3.45 5.00
CA LEU A 22 -22.12 -3.80 4.66
C LEU A 22 -21.21 -3.02 5.62
N ALA A 23 -20.29 -3.72 6.25
CA ALA A 23 -19.34 -3.09 7.15
C ALA A 23 -18.53 -2.04 6.36
N GLU A 24 -18.36 -0.87 6.95
CA GLU A 24 -17.68 0.24 6.28
C GLU A 24 -16.17 -0.07 6.19
N PRO A 25 -15.57 -0.07 4.99
CA PRO A 25 -14.13 -0.29 4.83
C PRO A 25 -13.30 0.77 5.56
N ALA A 26 -12.08 0.41 5.95
CA ALA A 26 -11.11 1.35 6.49
C ALA A 26 -9.83 1.35 5.67
N LEU A 27 -9.21 2.53 5.50
CA LEU A 27 -7.92 2.71 4.84
C LEU A 27 -6.94 3.35 5.81
N ILE A 28 -5.80 2.69 6.02
CA ILE A 28 -4.73 3.17 6.90
C ILE A 28 -3.55 3.56 6.04
N PHE A 29 -3.18 4.84 6.07
CA PHE A 29 -2.01 5.37 5.39
C PHE A 29 -0.77 5.23 6.28
N ASP A 30 0.33 4.75 5.71
CA ASP A 30 1.61 4.72 6.41
C ASP A 30 2.23 6.12 6.51
N LEU A 31 3.38 6.19 7.16
CA LEU A 31 4.12 7.45 7.36
C LEU A 31 4.40 8.15 6.01
N GLY A 32 4.44 9.48 6.05
CA GLY A 32 4.56 10.33 4.86
C GLY A 32 3.29 11.09 4.52
N GLY A 33 2.15 10.67 5.09
CA GLY A 33 0.86 11.34 4.91
C GLY A 33 0.12 10.94 3.65
N LYS A 34 -1.18 11.20 3.62
CA LYS A 34 -2.09 10.81 2.54
C LYS A 34 -1.75 11.46 1.18
N PHE A 35 -1.22 12.68 1.19
CA PHE A 35 -0.90 13.45 -0.01
C PHE A 35 0.60 13.47 -0.31
N ASP A 36 1.23 12.30 -0.25
CA ASP A 36 2.66 12.10 -0.50
C ASP A 36 3.05 12.22 -1.99
N LYS A 37 2.09 12.49 -2.87
CA LYS A 37 2.22 12.52 -4.34
C LYS A 37 2.73 11.19 -4.93
N SER A 38 2.53 10.10 -4.21
CA SER A 38 3.04 8.78 -4.56
C SER A 38 2.08 7.69 -4.07
N PHE A 39 2.55 6.84 -3.17
CA PHE A 39 1.96 5.57 -2.76
C PHE A 39 0.65 5.74 -1.97
N ASN A 40 0.67 6.55 -0.91
CA ASN A 40 -0.53 6.79 -0.10
C ASN A 40 -1.62 7.53 -0.89
N GLU A 41 -1.24 8.54 -1.69
CA GLU A 41 -2.19 9.28 -2.52
C GLU A 41 -2.82 8.39 -3.61
N ALA A 42 -2.06 7.44 -4.18
CA ALA A 42 -2.58 6.47 -5.13
C ALA A 42 -3.64 5.55 -4.49
N ALA A 43 -3.40 5.07 -3.27
CA ALA A 43 -4.36 4.27 -2.50
C ALA A 43 -5.63 5.08 -2.17
N PHE A 44 -5.46 6.34 -1.73
CA PHE A 44 -6.57 7.25 -1.49
C PHE A 44 -7.40 7.49 -2.75
N GLY A 45 -6.77 7.76 -3.89
CA GLY A 45 -7.43 7.91 -5.17
C GLY A 45 -8.24 6.66 -5.59
N GLY A 46 -7.72 5.46 -5.26
CA GLY A 46 -8.45 4.20 -5.43
C GLY A 46 -9.71 4.13 -4.58
N ALA A 47 -9.60 4.44 -3.29
CA ALA A 47 -10.74 4.47 -2.37
C ALA A 47 -11.79 5.51 -2.77
N GLN A 48 -11.36 6.70 -3.21
CA GLN A 48 -12.27 7.74 -3.70
C GLN A 48 -13.04 7.30 -4.96
N ARG A 49 -12.37 6.63 -5.92
CA ARG A 49 -13.06 6.09 -7.10
C ARG A 49 -14.10 5.06 -6.71
N TRP A 50 -13.74 4.12 -5.82
CA TRP A 50 -14.67 3.12 -5.31
C TRP A 50 -15.88 3.77 -4.63
N ALA A 51 -15.67 4.76 -3.74
CA ALA A 51 -16.74 5.47 -3.06
C ALA A 51 -17.68 6.18 -4.06
N LYS A 52 -17.12 6.83 -5.08
CA LYS A 52 -17.88 7.50 -6.13
C LYS A 52 -18.70 6.51 -6.98
N GLU A 53 -18.13 5.36 -7.32
CA GLU A 53 -18.77 4.35 -8.18
C GLU A 53 -19.87 3.57 -7.44
N THR A 54 -19.70 3.34 -6.16
CA THR A 54 -20.63 2.53 -5.36
C THR A 54 -21.63 3.35 -4.54
N GLY A 55 -21.34 4.63 -4.31
CA GLY A 55 -22.10 5.48 -3.38
C GLY A 55 -21.82 5.18 -1.90
N ASN A 56 -20.87 4.30 -1.60
CA ASN A 56 -20.48 3.95 -0.23
C ASN A 56 -19.43 4.91 0.33
N THR A 57 -19.22 4.85 1.66
CA THR A 57 -18.19 5.60 2.37
C THR A 57 -17.09 4.66 2.87
N PHE A 58 -15.95 5.21 3.25
CA PHE A 58 -14.88 4.50 3.93
C PHE A 58 -14.31 5.37 5.05
N ARG A 59 -13.75 4.72 6.06
CA ARG A 59 -13.01 5.37 7.14
C ARG A 59 -11.55 5.48 6.75
N GLU A 60 -10.84 6.45 7.32
CA GLU A 60 -9.42 6.60 7.06
C GLU A 60 -8.66 7.10 8.28
N ILE A 61 -7.35 6.83 8.30
CA ILE A 61 -6.40 7.38 9.28
C ILE A 61 -5.01 7.52 8.65
N GLU A 62 -4.33 8.61 8.98
CA GLU A 62 -2.92 8.83 8.68
C GLU A 62 -2.11 8.58 9.95
N LEU A 63 -1.11 7.70 9.88
CA LEU A 63 -0.24 7.42 11.01
C LEU A 63 0.80 8.53 11.21
N GLN A 64 1.08 8.84 12.46
CA GLN A 64 2.09 9.83 12.84
C GLN A 64 3.36 9.19 13.41
N SER A 65 3.31 7.90 13.74
CA SER A 65 4.44 7.13 14.24
C SER A 65 4.28 5.64 13.94
N GLU A 66 5.38 4.92 13.88
CA GLU A 66 5.42 3.47 13.67
C GLU A 66 4.65 2.68 14.73
N ALA A 67 4.70 3.14 15.98
CA ALA A 67 4.01 2.50 17.09
C ALA A 67 2.47 2.49 16.97
N GLN A 68 1.92 3.32 16.10
CA GLN A 68 0.45 3.39 15.90
C GLN A 68 -0.09 2.30 14.96
N ARG A 69 0.76 1.54 14.26
CA ARG A 69 0.29 0.54 13.27
C ARG A 69 -0.63 -0.50 13.90
N GLU A 70 -0.19 -1.16 14.96
CA GLU A 70 -1.00 -2.17 15.65
C GLU A 70 -2.29 -1.56 16.23
N GLN A 71 -2.17 -0.41 16.89
CA GLN A 71 -3.32 0.27 17.49
C GLN A 71 -4.38 0.64 16.44
N ALA A 72 -3.97 1.12 15.26
CA ALA A 72 -4.89 1.47 14.19
C ALA A 72 -5.64 0.25 13.64
N LEU A 73 -4.95 -0.89 13.45
CA LEU A 73 -5.55 -2.14 13.03
C LEU A 73 -6.61 -2.60 14.02
N ARG A 74 -6.26 -2.70 15.31
CA ARG A 74 -7.19 -3.11 16.38
C ARG A 74 -8.39 -2.16 16.47
N ARG A 75 -8.16 -0.86 16.45
CA ARG A 75 -9.21 0.16 16.52
C ARG A 75 -10.27 -0.01 15.43
N PHE A 76 -9.86 -0.24 14.18
CA PHE A 76 -10.79 -0.42 13.07
C PHE A 76 -11.49 -1.78 13.13
N ALA A 77 -10.81 -2.85 13.52
CA ALA A 77 -11.41 -4.15 13.70
C ALA A 77 -12.47 -4.13 14.83
N GLU A 78 -12.15 -3.55 15.99
CA GLU A 78 -13.08 -3.35 17.09
C GLU A 78 -14.28 -2.46 16.71
N ALA A 79 -14.08 -1.50 15.83
CA ALA A 79 -15.15 -0.64 15.30
C ALA A 79 -15.98 -1.32 14.20
N GLY A 80 -15.69 -2.59 13.86
CA GLY A 80 -16.41 -3.39 12.86
C GLY A 80 -16.16 -2.96 11.42
N SER A 81 -15.03 -2.30 11.13
CA SER A 81 -14.65 -2.00 9.74
C SER A 81 -14.25 -3.26 9.01
N ASN A 82 -14.74 -3.44 7.77
CA ASN A 82 -14.40 -4.58 6.94
C ASN A 82 -14.60 -4.27 5.44
N PRO A 83 -13.57 -4.45 4.57
CA PRO A 83 -12.19 -4.80 4.91
C PRO A 83 -11.40 -3.64 5.54
N ILE A 84 -10.28 -3.98 6.21
CA ILE A 84 -9.27 -3.01 6.65
C ILE A 84 -8.08 -3.09 5.71
N ILE A 85 -7.81 -1.99 5.01
CA ILE A 85 -6.76 -1.89 3.99
C ILE A 85 -5.62 -1.04 4.55
N MET A 86 -4.40 -1.54 4.48
CA MET A 86 -3.21 -0.81 4.92
C MET A 86 -2.19 -0.69 3.79
N THR A 87 -1.58 0.49 3.71
CA THR A 87 -0.58 0.81 2.68
C THR A 87 0.83 0.62 3.23
N GLY A 88 1.56 -0.33 2.65
CA GLY A 88 2.99 -0.48 2.88
C GLY A 88 3.41 -1.71 3.68
N PHE A 89 4.60 -2.18 3.33
CA PHE A 89 5.22 -3.39 3.89
C PHE A 89 5.43 -3.33 5.41
N ALA A 90 5.58 -2.14 5.97
CA ALA A 90 5.89 -1.94 7.39
C ALA A 90 4.76 -2.35 8.35
N PHE A 91 3.56 -2.61 7.81
CA PHE A 91 2.46 -3.20 8.59
C PHE A 91 2.59 -4.71 8.80
N GLY A 92 3.52 -5.39 8.11
CA GLY A 92 3.60 -6.85 8.11
C GLY A 92 3.64 -7.47 9.49
N ASP A 93 4.53 -7.01 10.36
CA ASP A 93 4.67 -7.53 11.73
C ASP A 93 3.42 -7.25 12.59
N ALA A 94 2.91 -6.01 12.53
CA ALA A 94 1.70 -5.63 13.28
C ALA A 94 0.48 -6.43 12.81
N LEU A 95 0.31 -6.59 11.49
CA LEU A 95 -0.79 -7.39 10.95
C LEU A 95 -0.67 -8.87 11.32
N GLY A 96 0.54 -9.44 11.27
CA GLY A 96 0.78 -10.83 11.68
C GLY A 96 0.38 -11.11 13.14
N GLN A 97 0.48 -10.10 14.01
CA GLN A 97 0.05 -10.20 15.41
C GLN A 97 -1.46 -10.00 15.59
N VAL A 98 -2.08 -9.15 14.78
CA VAL A 98 -3.47 -8.71 14.96
C VAL A 98 -4.48 -9.60 14.24
N ALA A 99 -4.14 -10.11 13.04
CA ALA A 99 -5.09 -10.79 12.17
C ALA A 99 -5.79 -11.98 12.84
N GLY A 100 -5.06 -12.77 13.64
CA GLY A 100 -5.62 -13.93 14.33
C GLY A 100 -6.61 -13.59 15.46
N ASP A 101 -6.53 -12.38 16.02
CA ASP A 101 -7.43 -11.91 17.06
C ASP A 101 -8.81 -11.49 16.51
N TYR A 102 -8.91 -11.26 15.20
CA TYR A 102 -10.13 -10.79 14.52
C TYR A 102 -10.44 -11.67 13.29
N PRO A 103 -10.80 -12.94 13.49
CA PRO A 103 -10.98 -13.91 12.39
C PRO A 103 -12.10 -13.56 11.40
N ASP A 104 -13.07 -12.75 11.83
CA ASP A 104 -14.21 -12.31 11.01
C ASP A 104 -13.94 -10.98 10.27
N THR A 105 -12.75 -10.40 10.43
CA THR A 105 -12.33 -9.18 9.74
C THR A 105 -11.38 -9.53 8.60
N ASP A 106 -11.69 -9.07 7.39
CA ASP A 106 -10.82 -9.18 6.24
C ASP A 106 -9.78 -8.05 6.26
N PHE A 107 -8.51 -8.40 6.15
CA PHE A 107 -7.41 -7.46 6.04
C PHE A 107 -6.80 -7.49 4.65
N VAL A 108 -6.38 -6.33 4.15
CA VAL A 108 -5.66 -6.21 2.88
C VAL A 108 -4.38 -5.43 3.11
N ILE A 109 -3.23 -6.07 2.88
CA ILE A 109 -1.93 -5.41 2.96
C ILE A 109 -1.33 -5.23 1.57
N ILE A 110 -0.78 -4.04 1.31
CA ILE A 110 -0.12 -3.70 0.05
C ILE A 110 1.40 -3.70 0.26
N ASP A 111 2.13 -4.33 -0.66
CA ASP A 111 3.60 -4.46 -0.70
C ASP A 111 4.22 -5.37 0.38
N MET A 112 3.43 -6.26 0.98
CA MET A 112 3.94 -7.29 1.89
C MET A 112 3.11 -8.56 1.77
N VAL A 113 3.74 -9.71 2.04
CA VAL A 113 3.05 -10.99 2.17
C VAL A 113 2.94 -11.35 3.65
N VAL A 114 1.71 -11.53 4.12
CA VAL A 114 1.39 -12.03 5.47
C VAL A 114 0.51 -13.26 5.29
N ASP A 115 0.97 -14.40 5.81
CA ASP A 115 0.26 -15.68 5.70
C ASP A 115 -0.74 -15.84 6.86
N ALA A 116 -1.98 -15.46 6.60
CA ALA A 116 -3.10 -15.65 7.53
C ALA A 116 -4.40 -15.79 6.73
N PRO A 117 -5.39 -16.59 7.22
CA PRO A 117 -6.57 -16.97 6.45
C PRO A 117 -7.48 -15.78 6.07
N ASN A 118 -7.46 -14.73 6.86
CA ASN A 118 -8.25 -13.50 6.67
C ASN A 118 -7.40 -12.32 6.15
N VAL A 119 -6.22 -12.59 5.61
CA VAL A 119 -5.34 -11.58 5.04
C VAL A 119 -5.21 -11.78 3.54
N ARG A 120 -5.51 -10.74 2.77
CA ARG A 120 -5.16 -10.64 1.36
C ARG A 120 -3.91 -9.79 1.20
N SER A 121 -2.83 -10.39 0.74
CA SER A 121 -1.60 -9.71 0.38
C SER A 121 -1.62 -9.29 -1.09
N VAL A 122 -1.34 -8.03 -1.37
CA VAL A 122 -1.25 -7.45 -2.71
C VAL A 122 0.19 -7.05 -2.98
N VAL A 123 0.80 -7.67 -3.96
CA VAL A 123 2.16 -7.38 -4.41
C VAL A 123 2.18 -7.16 -5.91
N PHE A 124 3.21 -6.49 -6.41
CA PHE A 124 3.34 -6.12 -7.83
C PHE A 124 4.57 -6.76 -8.46
N ASN A 125 4.64 -6.68 -9.77
CA ASN A 125 5.81 -7.10 -10.56
C ASN A 125 6.75 -5.92 -10.77
N GLU A 126 7.27 -5.34 -9.69
CA GLU A 126 8.09 -4.13 -9.68
C GLU A 126 9.32 -4.27 -10.59
N HIS A 127 9.87 -5.48 -10.67
CA HIS A 127 11.03 -5.80 -11.52
C HIS A 127 10.72 -5.63 -13.02
N GLU A 128 9.48 -5.85 -13.48
CA GLU A 128 9.11 -5.69 -14.88
C GLU A 128 9.10 -4.21 -15.28
N GLY A 129 8.45 -3.36 -14.48
CA GLY A 129 8.46 -1.91 -14.68
C GLY A 129 9.86 -1.33 -14.60
N SER A 130 10.64 -1.73 -13.58
CA SER A 130 12.01 -1.30 -13.39
C SER A 130 12.96 -1.75 -14.51
N TYR A 131 12.72 -2.92 -15.11
CA TYR A 131 13.45 -3.38 -16.27
C TYR A 131 13.29 -2.41 -17.46
N LEU A 132 12.06 -2.00 -17.75
CA LEU A 132 11.79 -1.03 -18.81
C LEU A 132 12.44 0.32 -18.51
N VAL A 133 12.36 0.80 -17.26
CA VAL A 133 13.04 2.03 -16.82
C VAL A 133 14.56 1.90 -16.95
N GLY A 134 15.14 0.75 -16.63
CA GLY A 134 16.55 0.47 -16.81
C GLY A 134 17.00 0.53 -18.28
N MET A 135 16.21 -0.05 -19.19
CA MET A 135 16.46 0.06 -20.62
C MET A 135 16.45 1.53 -21.07
N MET A 136 15.43 2.28 -20.67
CA MET A 136 15.30 3.71 -20.98
C MET A 136 16.50 4.51 -20.46
N ALA A 137 16.92 4.25 -19.21
CA ALA A 137 18.08 4.91 -18.61
C ALA A 137 19.36 4.67 -19.40
N ALA A 138 19.64 3.41 -19.79
CA ALA A 138 20.80 3.08 -20.60
C ALA A 138 20.78 3.74 -21.98
N MET A 139 19.59 3.81 -22.61
CA MET A 139 19.41 4.47 -23.91
C MET A 139 19.57 6.00 -23.83
N ALA A 140 19.21 6.61 -22.68
CA ALA A 140 19.30 8.06 -22.46
C ALA A 140 20.70 8.49 -22.01
N SER A 141 21.45 7.61 -21.33
CA SER A 141 22.78 7.89 -20.80
C SER A 141 23.80 8.19 -21.92
N LYS A 142 24.63 9.21 -21.69
CA LYS A 142 25.75 9.58 -22.56
C LYS A 142 27.10 9.11 -21.99
N THR A 143 27.14 8.87 -20.69
CA THR A 143 28.34 8.42 -19.97
C THR A 143 28.44 6.91 -19.86
N ASN A 144 27.39 6.17 -20.23
CA ASN A 144 27.21 4.74 -19.98
C ASN A 144 27.23 4.40 -18.48
N THR A 145 26.93 5.37 -17.60
CA THR A 145 26.83 5.18 -16.14
C THR A 145 25.50 5.72 -15.67
N VAL A 146 24.73 4.86 -15.00
CA VAL A 146 23.41 5.20 -14.48
C VAL A 146 23.34 4.88 -12.99
N GLY A 147 22.44 5.54 -12.28
CA GLY A 147 22.25 5.40 -10.84
C GLY A 147 20.93 4.76 -10.47
N PHE A 148 20.92 4.07 -9.33
CA PHE A 148 19.72 3.64 -8.61
C PHE A 148 19.82 4.09 -7.15
N ILE A 149 18.75 4.68 -6.62
CA ILE A 149 18.65 5.04 -5.21
C ILE A 149 17.37 4.43 -4.64
N GLY A 150 17.50 3.46 -3.76
CA GLY A 150 16.38 2.86 -3.02
C GLY A 150 16.26 3.42 -1.61
N GLY A 151 15.12 3.21 -0.95
CA GLY A 151 14.90 3.58 0.44
C GLY A 151 15.68 2.67 1.39
N MET A 152 15.30 1.41 1.46
CA MET A 152 15.89 0.40 2.34
C MET A 152 16.33 -0.83 1.55
N ASP A 153 17.37 -1.52 2.01
CA ASP A 153 17.80 -2.81 1.42
C ASP A 153 16.93 -3.97 1.91
N ILE A 154 15.73 -4.07 1.39
CA ILE A 154 14.75 -5.12 1.66
C ILE A 154 14.38 -5.88 0.37
N PRO A 155 13.81 -7.10 0.46
CA PRO A 155 13.47 -7.89 -0.72
C PRO A 155 12.62 -7.16 -1.76
N LEU A 156 11.65 -6.34 -1.33
CA LEU A 156 10.83 -5.51 -2.20
C LEU A 156 11.69 -4.56 -3.05
N ILE A 157 12.60 -3.80 -2.43
CA ILE A 157 13.44 -2.82 -3.12
C ILE A 157 14.51 -3.49 -3.98
N ARG A 158 14.97 -4.67 -3.59
CA ARG A 158 15.86 -5.48 -4.43
C ARG A 158 15.20 -5.90 -5.76
N LYS A 159 13.87 -6.09 -5.81
CA LYS A 159 13.16 -6.34 -7.07
C LYS A 159 13.28 -5.14 -8.03
N PHE A 160 13.07 -3.91 -7.53
CA PHE A 160 13.29 -2.69 -8.31
C PHE A 160 14.73 -2.60 -8.81
N ALA A 161 15.70 -2.71 -7.90
CA ALA A 161 17.13 -2.62 -8.24
C ALA A 161 17.56 -3.69 -9.25
N CYS A 162 17.16 -4.95 -9.06
CA CYS A 162 17.48 -6.06 -9.96
C CYS A 162 16.84 -5.88 -11.33
N GLY A 163 15.55 -5.51 -11.40
CA GLY A 163 14.87 -5.22 -12.66
C GLY A 163 15.57 -4.11 -13.42
N TYR A 164 15.84 -3.00 -12.74
CA TYR A 164 16.55 -1.85 -13.32
C TYR A 164 17.92 -2.25 -13.87
N ALA A 165 18.75 -2.91 -13.06
CA ALA A 165 20.09 -3.32 -13.49
C ALA A 165 20.06 -4.28 -14.69
N GLN A 166 19.12 -5.23 -14.72
CA GLN A 166 18.95 -6.13 -15.86
C GLN A 166 18.49 -5.39 -17.12
N GLY A 167 17.58 -4.44 -16.99
CA GLY A 167 17.12 -3.60 -18.09
C GLY A 167 18.26 -2.75 -18.67
N VAL A 168 19.09 -2.14 -17.81
CA VAL A 168 20.29 -1.41 -18.22
C VAL A 168 21.23 -2.31 -19.02
N LYS A 169 21.55 -3.49 -18.50
CA LYS A 169 22.46 -4.44 -19.14
C LYS A 169 21.90 -5.04 -20.44
N ALA A 170 20.59 -5.19 -20.54
CA ALA A 170 19.94 -5.65 -21.78
C ALA A 170 20.04 -4.61 -22.91
N ALA A 171 19.94 -3.31 -22.59
CA ALA A 171 20.07 -2.24 -23.58
C ALA A 171 21.54 -1.88 -23.88
N ASN A 172 22.40 -1.92 -22.86
CA ASN A 172 23.85 -1.66 -23.00
C ASN A 172 24.62 -2.56 -22.01
N PRO A 173 25.20 -3.69 -22.48
CA PRO A 173 25.97 -4.61 -21.63
C PRO A 173 27.17 -3.97 -20.92
N ASP A 174 27.76 -2.93 -21.50
CA ASP A 174 28.95 -2.23 -20.97
C ASP A 174 28.60 -1.13 -19.98
N ALA A 175 27.31 -0.74 -19.86
CA ALA A 175 26.88 0.31 -18.94
C ALA A 175 27.11 -0.07 -17.46
N THR A 176 27.51 0.91 -16.66
CA THR A 176 27.69 0.76 -15.21
C THR A 176 26.42 1.19 -14.46
N VAL A 177 26.03 0.42 -13.43
CA VAL A 177 24.95 0.78 -12.51
C VAL A 177 25.53 1.03 -11.13
N ILE A 178 25.35 2.24 -10.60
CA ILE A 178 25.70 2.61 -9.23
C ILE A 178 24.43 2.51 -8.39
N SER A 179 24.44 1.73 -7.30
CA SER A 179 23.27 1.51 -6.45
C SER A 179 23.56 1.91 -5.01
N ASN A 180 22.66 2.69 -4.41
CA ASN A 180 22.72 3.11 -3.02
C ASN A 180 21.33 3.03 -2.37
N MET A 181 21.31 2.97 -1.02
CA MET A 181 20.10 3.07 -0.22
C MET A 181 20.18 4.31 0.67
N THR A 182 19.05 4.98 0.88
CA THR A 182 18.98 6.18 1.72
C THR A 182 19.13 5.86 3.20
N GLY A 183 18.73 4.65 3.63
CA GLY A 183 18.88 4.25 5.02
C GLY A 183 18.51 2.80 5.31
N THR A 184 18.39 2.48 6.60
CA THR A 184 18.10 1.13 7.12
C THR A 184 16.84 1.07 7.98
N THR A 185 16.13 2.19 8.11
CA THR A 185 14.87 2.31 8.85
C THR A 185 13.80 2.94 7.97
N PRO A 186 12.51 2.86 8.32
CA PRO A 186 11.42 3.47 7.54
C PRO A 186 11.56 4.98 7.31
N ALA A 187 12.33 5.71 8.12
CA ALA A 187 12.65 7.13 7.88
C ALA A 187 13.36 7.36 6.53
N ALA A 188 14.00 6.33 5.99
CA ALA A 188 14.65 6.37 4.67
C ALA A 188 13.71 6.72 3.51
N TRP A 189 12.40 6.53 3.66
CA TRP A 189 11.39 6.83 2.65
C TRP A 189 11.07 8.32 2.54
N ASN A 190 11.47 9.13 3.51
CA ASN A 190 11.23 10.56 3.52
C ASN A 190 12.47 11.33 3.99
N ASP A 191 13.60 11.09 3.32
CA ASP A 191 14.87 11.78 3.56
C ASP A 191 15.40 12.45 2.28
N PRO A 192 14.85 13.62 1.90
CA PRO A 192 15.26 14.33 0.70
C PRO A 192 16.70 14.85 0.78
N VAL A 193 17.25 15.06 1.97
CA VAL A 193 18.65 15.48 2.16
C VAL A 193 19.57 14.33 1.75
N LYS A 194 19.33 13.14 2.29
CA LYS A 194 20.11 11.95 1.95
C LYS A 194 19.98 11.57 0.48
N GLY A 195 18.77 11.62 -0.06
CA GLY A 195 18.51 11.39 -1.49
C GLY A 195 19.31 12.34 -2.38
N SER A 196 19.35 13.65 -2.03
CA SER A 196 20.14 14.64 -2.76
C SER A 196 21.66 14.39 -2.65
N GLU A 197 22.17 14.04 -1.47
CA GLU A 197 23.58 13.72 -1.26
C GLU A 197 24.02 12.52 -2.13
N LEU A 198 23.23 11.43 -2.09
CA LEU A 198 23.51 10.23 -2.87
C LEU A 198 23.45 10.50 -4.37
N THR A 199 22.45 11.27 -4.83
CA THR A 199 22.35 11.66 -6.25
C THR A 199 23.59 12.44 -6.70
N LYS A 200 24.03 13.44 -5.92
CA LYS A 200 25.25 14.21 -6.22
C LYS A 200 26.50 13.32 -6.22
N ALA A 201 26.60 12.38 -5.30
CA ALA A 201 27.70 11.43 -5.24
C ALA A 201 27.73 10.52 -6.49
N GLN A 202 26.58 10.02 -6.94
CA GLN A 202 26.47 9.21 -8.16
C GLN A 202 26.82 10.02 -9.41
N ILE A 203 26.38 11.28 -9.51
CA ILE A 203 26.75 12.19 -10.60
C ILE A 203 28.25 12.42 -10.61
N SER A 204 28.90 12.63 -9.45
CA SER A 204 30.35 12.79 -9.37
C SER A 204 31.13 11.53 -9.77
N GLN A 205 30.51 10.36 -9.71
CA GLN A 205 31.04 9.08 -10.18
C GLN A 205 30.72 8.81 -11.67
N GLY A 206 30.09 9.75 -12.35
CA GLY A 206 29.82 9.69 -13.78
C GLY A 206 28.37 9.33 -14.16
N ALA A 207 27.48 9.09 -13.22
CA ALA A 207 26.08 8.84 -13.54
C ALA A 207 25.43 10.11 -14.12
N ASP A 208 24.72 9.97 -15.23
CA ASP A 208 23.98 11.07 -15.87
C ASP A 208 22.46 10.82 -15.92
N VAL A 209 22.03 9.64 -15.53
CA VAL A 209 20.63 9.26 -15.32
C VAL A 209 20.52 8.56 -13.97
N VAL A 210 19.57 8.97 -13.12
CA VAL A 210 19.34 8.37 -11.81
C VAL A 210 17.86 7.99 -11.67
N TYR A 211 17.61 6.76 -11.27
CA TYR A 211 16.31 6.23 -10.89
C TYR A 211 16.22 6.19 -9.35
N ALA A 212 15.25 6.92 -8.75
CA ALA A 212 15.01 6.99 -7.30
C ALA A 212 13.53 6.75 -6.95
#